data_cc6c546c6bf4ebe5295195146a4e992b
#
_entry.id   cc6c546c6bf4ebe5295195146a4e992b
#
_cell.length_a   1.000
_cell.length_b   1.000
_cell.length_c   1.000
_cell.angle_alpha   90.00
_cell.angle_beta   90.00
_cell.angle_gamma   90.00
#
_symmetry.space_group_name_H-M   'P 1'
#
loop_
_entity.id
_entity.type
_entity.pdbx_description
1 polymer ?
#
loop_
_entity_poly.entity_id
_entity_poly.type
_entity_poly.pdbx_seq_one_letter_code
_entity_poly.pdbx_strand_id
1 'polypeptide(L)'
;AILLLPLLGAFGTYYYLTKVNPVVEEAQLKECFVANGEQKQVKLPDGTKVWLNSGSTLEYAADFMENREVALNGEALFDVTKDNRHPFVVLASEVKVKVHGTCFNVNSYPKEENIRVTLFRGSVSLEAGGKEAYLYPGEIAALNKRDKTLNITSADMFYESFWASESVRFEAKSLRYITRYLEKWYNVKIEVDPTIPDSQAYTFTIKDESLEVILRIMSRINPIAYTFDEDDHVQIMHVEPSKK
;
A
#
# COMPACT_ATOMS: atom_id res chain seq x y z
N ALA A 1 -52.01 -40.75 15.13
CA ALA A 1 -51.78 -39.34 15.55
C ALA A 1 -50.51 -39.13 16.38
N ILE A 2 -50.04 -40.12 17.14
CA ILE A 2 -48.90 -39.99 18.09
C ILE A 2 -47.53 -39.91 17.36
N LEU A 3 -47.40 -40.44 16.15
CA LEU A 3 -46.14 -40.44 15.36
C LEU A 3 -45.89 -39.15 14.57
N LEU A 4 -46.89 -38.30 14.38
CA LEU A 4 -46.76 -37.04 13.60
C LEU A 4 -46.10 -35.88 14.39
N LEU A 5 -46.29 -35.85 15.71
CA LEU A 5 -45.77 -34.81 16.57
C LEU A 5 -44.22 -34.77 16.62
N PRO A 6 -43.50 -35.91 16.80
CA PRO A 6 -42.03 -35.87 16.76
C PRO A 6 -41.45 -35.54 15.37
N LEU A 7 -42.13 -35.91 14.30
CA LEU A 7 -41.71 -35.54 12.93
C LEU A 7 -41.85 -34.03 12.64
N LEU A 8 -42.93 -33.40 13.12
CA LEU A 8 -43.12 -31.96 13.02
C LEU A 8 -42.11 -31.20 13.89
N GLY A 9 -41.78 -31.71 15.07
CA GLY A 9 -40.74 -31.17 15.94
C GLY A 9 -39.36 -31.27 15.29
N ALA A 10 -38.99 -32.41 14.72
CA ALA A 10 -37.74 -32.63 14.01
C ALA A 10 -37.61 -31.75 12.77
N PHE A 11 -38.70 -31.61 11.99
CA PHE A 11 -38.73 -30.71 10.82
C PHE A 11 -38.62 -29.24 11.22
N GLY A 12 -39.33 -28.83 12.28
CA GLY A 12 -39.25 -27.47 12.81
C GLY A 12 -37.83 -27.14 13.32
N THR A 13 -37.20 -28.07 14.04
CA THR A 13 -35.83 -27.91 14.53
C THR A 13 -34.81 -27.88 13.35
N TYR A 14 -34.96 -28.77 12.38
CA TYR A 14 -34.13 -28.78 11.16
C TYR A 14 -34.29 -27.48 10.39
N TYR A 15 -35.51 -26.98 10.19
CA TYR A 15 -35.80 -25.73 9.51
C TYR A 15 -35.20 -24.53 10.27
N TYR A 16 -35.35 -24.53 11.61
CA TYR A 16 -34.74 -23.47 12.45
C TYR A 16 -33.22 -23.48 12.38
N LEU A 17 -32.57 -24.62 12.49
CA LEU A 17 -31.13 -24.73 12.42
C LEU A 17 -30.56 -24.36 11.04
N THR A 18 -31.26 -24.67 9.95
CA THR A 18 -30.77 -24.43 8.59
C THR A 18 -31.16 -23.07 8.00
N LYS A 19 -32.27 -22.49 8.43
CA LYS A 19 -32.79 -21.23 7.88
C LYS A 19 -32.69 -20.05 8.83
N VAL A 20 -32.81 -20.26 10.13
CA VAL A 20 -32.76 -19.19 11.15
C VAL A 20 -31.34 -19.01 11.70
N ASN A 21 -30.55 -20.09 11.79
CA ASN A 21 -29.13 -20.07 12.06
C ASN A 21 -28.39 -20.67 10.87
N PRO A 22 -28.17 -19.94 9.75
CA PRO A 22 -27.27 -20.41 8.74
C PRO A 22 -25.89 -20.55 9.38
N VAL A 23 -25.28 -21.74 9.22
CA VAL A 23 -23.84 -21.87 9.51
C VAL A 23 -23.15 -20.83 8.66
N VAL A 24 -22.62 -19.80 9.29
CA VAL A 24 -21.75 -18.83 8.60
C VAL A 24 -20.51 -19.62 8.24
N GLU A 25 -20.46 -20.11 7.01
CA GLU A 25 -19.24 -20.70 6.46
C GLU A 25 -18.18 -19.60 6.54
N GLU A 26 -17.20 -19.76 7.42
CA GLU A 26 -16.09 -18.82 7.51
C GLU A 26 -15.50 -18.70 6.11
N ALA A 27 -15.68 -17.56 5.49
CA ALA A 27 -15.17 -17.30 4.15
C ALA A 27 -13.66 -17.57 4.21
N GLN A 28 -13.18 -18.55 3.41
CA GLN A 28 -11.75 -18.83 3.31
C GLN A 28 -11.07 -17.58 2.76
N LEU A 29 -10.30 -16.90 3.61
CA LEU A 29 -9.50 -15.74 3.19
C LEU A 29 -8.24 -16.23 2.47
N LYS A 30 -7.95 -15.60 1.34
CA LYS A 30 -6.66 -15.70 0.68
C LYS A 30 -5.83 -14.51 1.11
N GLU A 31 -4.65 -14.78 1.62
CA GLU A 31 -3.68 -13.79 2.07
C GLU A 31 -2.48 -13.74 1.11
N CYS A 32 -2.04 -12.54 0.79
CA CYS A 32 -0.82 -12.27 0.07
C CYS A 32 0.04 -11.32 0.89
N PHE A 33 1.11 -11.83 1.48
CA PHE A 33 2.09 -11.08 2.26
C PHE A 33 3.35 -10.81 1.43
N VAL A 34 3.96 -9.65 1.65
CA VAL A 34 5.25 -9.23 1.09
C VAL A 34 6.20 -8.88 2.24
N ALA A 35 7.39 -9.48 2.23
CA ALA A 35 8.40 -9.22 3.25
C ALA A 35 8.97 -7.79 3.16
N ASN A 36 9.60 -7.32 4.23
CA ASN A 36 10.28 -6.03 4.22
C ASN A 36 11.41 -6.02 3.16
N GLY A 37 11.48 -4.95 2.39
CA GLY A 37 12.46 -4.78 1.31
C GLY A 37 12.09 -5.48 0.00
N GLU A 38 10.97 -6.20 -0.06
CA GLU A 38 10.46 -6.86 -1.26
C GLU A 38 9.23 -6.14 -1.83
N GLN A 39 8.93 -6.42 -3.07
CA GLN A 39 7.71 -5.97 -3.75
C GLN A 39 7.13 -7.14 -4.54
N LYS A 40 5.81 -7.16 -4.72
CA LYS A 40 5.15 -8.27 -5.41
C LYS A 40 3.99 -7.79 -6.25
N GLN A 41 3.91 -8.28 -7.48
CA GLN A 41 2.72 -8.11 -8.31
C GLN A 41 1.80 -9.32 -8.15
N VAL A 42 0.52 -9.06 -7.89
CA VAL A 42 -0.55 -10.07 -7.77
C VAL A 42 -1.62 -9.76 -8.81
N LYS A 43 -2.15 -10.79 -9.45
CA LYS A 43 -3.33 -10.70 -10.30
C LYS A 43 -4.51 -11.33 -9.58
N LEU A 44 -5.55 -10.56 -9.32
CA LEU A 44 -6.78 -11.02 -8.68
C LEU A 44 -7.67 -11.79 -9.67
N PRO A 45 -8.67 -12.56 -9.18
CA PRO A 45 -9.53 -13.38 -10.04
C PRO A 45 -10.31 -12.60 -11.10
N ASP A 46 -10.65 -11.32 -10.85
CA ASP A 46 -11.33 -10.42 -11.80
C ASP A 46 -10.40 -9.80 -12.86
N GLY A 47 -9.10 -10.15 -12.82
CA GLY A 47 -8.08 -9.62 -13.70
C GLY A 47 -7.41 -8.34 -13.21
N THR A 48 -7.86 -7.74 -12.09
CA THR A 48 -7.22 -6.59 -11.44
C THR A 48 -5.76 -6.91 -11.12
N LYS A 49 -4.87 -5.97 -11.44
CA LYS A 49 -3.45 -6.06 -11.08
C LYS A 49 -3.20 -5.23 -9.82
N VAL A 50 -2.49 -5.83 -8.89
CA VAL A 50 -2.12 -5.17 -7.63
C VAL A 50 -0.61 -5.30 -7.44
N TRP A 51 0.07 -4.18 -7.28
CA TRP A 51 1.47 -4.15 -6.84
C TRP A 51 1.46 -3.90 -5.35
N LEU A 52 2.03 -4.80 -4.58
CA LEU A 52 2.18 -4.69 -3.13
C LEU A 52 3.60 -4.21 -2.81
N ASN A 53 3.69 -3.14 -2.04
CA ASN A 53 4.96 -2.60 -1.57
C ASN A 53 5.47 -3.37 -0.34
N SER A 54 6.70 -3.09 0.06
CA SER A 54 7.43 -3.69 1.18
C SER A 54 6.59 -3.77 2.46
N GLY A 55 6.58 -4.93 3.11
CA GLY A 55 5.88 -5.16 4.38
C GLY A 55 4.36 -5.06 4.30
N SER A 56 3.76 -5.25 3.12
CA SER A 56 2.32 -5.12 2.91
C SER A 56 1.62 -6.47 2.90
N THR A 57 0.35 -6.48 3.36
CA THR A 57 -0.54 -7.63 3.33
C THR A 57 -1.83 -7.26 2.61
N LEU A 58 -2.25 -8.11 1.68
CA LEU A 58 -3.54 -8.03 0.98
C LEU A 58 -4.34 -9.29 1.27
N GLU A 59 -5.56 -9.12 1.73
CA GLU A 59 -6.49 -10.21 2.00
C GLU A 59 -7.75 -10.07 1.15
N TYR A 60 -8.30 -11.18 0.67
CA TYR A 60 -9.59 -11.23 -0.02
C TYR A 60 -10.25 -12.59 0.14
N ALA A 61 -11.57 -12.63 0.07
CA ALA A 61 -12.35 -13.86 0.25
C ALA A 61 -12.26 -14.79 -0.96
N ALA A 62 -12.50 -16.09 -0.76
CA ALA A 62 -12.51 -17.07 -1.84
C ALA A 62 -13.62 -16.81 -2.87
N ASP A 63 -14.73 -16.22 -2.45
CA ASP A 63 -15.87 -15.77 -3.26
C ASP A 63 -15.70 -14.33 -3.82
N PHE A 64 -14.46 -13.85 -3.92
CA PHE A 64 -14.09 -12.51 -4.35
C PHE A 64 -14.84 -12.01 -5.60
N MET A 65 -15.16 -12.90 -6.55
CA MET A 65 -15.88 -12.55 -7.76
C MET A 65 -17.31 -12.02 -7.52
N GLU A 66 -17.89 -12.32 -6.37
CA GLU A 66 -19.23 -11.86 -5.98
C GLU A 66 -19.17 -10.47 -5.33
N ASN A 67 -18.14 -10.22 -4.50
CA ASN A 67 -18.06 -9.03 -3.65
C ASN A 67 -16.97 -8.03 -4.08
N ARG A 68 -15.92 -8.47 -4.78
CA ARG A 68 -14.75 -7.67 -5.23
C ARG A 68 -14.18 -6.76 -4.12
N GLU A 69 -14.11 -7.31 -2.90
CA GLU A 69 -13.61 -6.60 -1.72
C GLU A 69 -12.26 -7.16 -1.28
N VAL A 70 -11.33 -6.27 -0.95
CA VAL A 70 -10.01 -6.60 -0.41
C VAL A 70 -9.72 -5.79 0.83
N ALA A 71 -8.99 -6.37 1.78
CA ALA A 71 -8.42 -5.67 2.93
C ALA A 71 -6.93 -5.45 2.70
N LEU A 72 -6.45 -4.23 2.96
CA LEU A 72 -5.06 -3.83 2.79
C LEU A 72 -4.48 -3.34 4.11
N ASN A 73 -3.33 -3.90 4.47
CA ASN A 73 -2.43 -3.36 5.49
C ASN A 73 -1.08 -3.07 4.82
N GLY A 74 -0.63 -1.83 4.80
CA GLY A 74 0.56 -1.40 4.07
C GLY A 74 0.27 -0.55 2.85
N GLU A 75 1.03 -0.68 1.76
CA GLU A 75 0.88 0.11 0.55
C GLU A 75 0.66 -0.78 -0.68
N ALA A 76 -0.33 -0.40 -1.51
CA ALA A 76 -0.62 -1.09 -2.76
C ALA A 76 -1.07 -0.13 -3.86
N LEU A 77 -0.56 -0.37 -5.08
CA LEU A 77 -1.04 0.24 -6.32
C LEU A 77 -2.00 -0.73 -6.99
N PHE A 78 -3.20 -0.27 -7.28
CA PHE A 78 -4.27 -1.04 -7.93
C PHE A 78 -4.49 -0.54 -9.35
N ASP A 79 -4.48 -1.43 -10.33
CA ASP A 79 -5.02 -1.19 -11.68
C ASP A 79 -6.25 -2.09 -11.86
N VAL A 80 -7.40 -1.53 -11.49
CA VAL A 80 -8.66 -2.28 -11.34
C VAL A 80 -9.32 -2.49 -12.68
N THR A 81 -9.67 -3.75 -12.95
CA THR A 81 -10.48 -4.14 -14.12
C THR A 81 -11.83 -3.45 -14.09
N LYS A 82 -12.21 -2.82 -15.21
CA LYS A 82 -13.46 -2.06 -15.31
C LYS A 82 -14.68 -2.97 -15.22
N ASP A 83 -15.53 -2.72 -14.23
CA ASP A 83 -16.87 -3.28 -14.09
C ASP A 83 -17.82 -2.24 -13.47
N ASN A 84 -18.79 -1.76 -14.25
CA ASN A 84 -19.74 -0.74 -13.80
C ASN A 84 -20.87 -1.30 -12.92
N ARG A 85 -21.05 -2.63 -12.89
CA ARG A 85 -22.11 -3.29 -12.11
C ARG A 85 -21.67 -3.71 -10.73
N HIS A 86 -20.41 -4.17 -10.61
CA HIS A 86 -19.85 -4.67 -9.37
C HIS A 86 -18.66 -3.78 -8.98
N PRO A 87 -18.82 -2.88 -8.00
CA PRO A 87 -17.71 -2.03 -7.55
C PRO A 87 -16.59 -2.86 -6.95
N PHE A 88 -15.35 -2.40 -7.14
CA PHE A 88 -14.20 -2.90 -6.40
C PHE A 88 -14.02 -2.08 -5.14
N VAL A 89 -13.82 -2.73 -4.00
CA VAL A 89 -13.73 -2.10 -2.69
C VAL A 89 -12.39 -2.43 -2.04
N VAL A 90 -11.69 -1.40 -1.54
CA VAL A 90 -10.50 -1.57 -0.69
C VAL A 90 -10.83 -1.08 0.70
N LEU A 91 -10.66 -1.97 1.68
CA LEU A 91 -10.70 -1.65 3.11
C LEU A 91 -9.27 -1.44 3.60
N ALA A 92 -8.94 -0.21 4.01
CA ALA A 92 -7.62 0.17 4.47
C ALA A 92 -7.74 0.90 5.82
N SER A 93 -7.70 0.15 6.93
CA SER A 93 -7.96 0.66 8.27
C SER A 93 -9.32 1.40 8.34
N GLU A 94 -9.32 2.72 8.49
CA GLU A 94 -10.53 3.55 8.61
C GLU A 94 -11.00 4.17 7.29
N VAL A 95 -10.35 3.80 6.19
CA VAL A 95 -10.69 4.29 4.85
C VAL A 95 -11.28 3.14 4.03
N LYS A 96 -12.43 3.41 3.43
CA LYS A 96 -13.06 2.54 2.45
C LYS A 96 -13.02 3.23 1.10
N VAL A 97 -12.35 2.60 0.13
CA VAL A 97 -12.21 3.10 -1.24
C VAL A 97 -13.08 2.28 -2.17
N LYS A 98 -13.94 2.93 -2.95
CA LYS A 98 -14.85 2.29 -3.90
C LYS A 98 -14.60 2.81 -5.31
N VAL A 99 -14.40 1.88 -6.26
CA VAL A 99 -14.08 2.20 -7.65
C VAL A 99 -14.77 1.24 -8.63
N HIS A 100 -14.81 1.62 -9.93
CA HIS A 100 -15.41 0.81 -11.00
C HIS A 100 -14.47 0.49 -12.18
N GLY A 101 -13.18 0.84 -12.06
CA GLY A 101 -12.19 0.66 -13.13
C GLY A 101 -11.20 1.81 -13.12
N THR A 102 -10.30 1.78 -12.17
CA THR A 102 -9.52 2.92 -11.71
C THR A 102 -8.09 2.47 -11.44
N CYS A 103 -7.13 3.34 -11.71
CA CYS A 103 -5.75 3.15 -11.28
C CYS A 103 -5.48 4.13 -10.13
N PHE A 104 -5.14 3.59 -8.95
CA PHE A 104 -4.95 4.36 -7.72
C PHE A 104 -3.99 3.67 -6.75
N ASN A 105 -3.36 4.44 -5.88
CA ASN A 105 -2.51 3.95 -4.80
C ASN A 105 -3.21 4.13 -3.46
N VAL A 106 -3.03 3.18 -2.55
CA VAL A 106 -3.44 3.28 -1.14
C VAL A 106 -2.24 3.00 -0.27
N ASN A 107 -1.92 3.92 0.63
CA ASN A 107 -0.91 3.76 1.66
C ASN A 107 -1.57 3.83 3.02
N SER A 108 -1.53 2.74 3.78
CA SER A 108 -2.19 2.57 5.09
C SER A 108 -1.31 1.87 6.11
N TYR A 109 0.01 2.05 6.06
CA TYR A 109 0.92 1.47 7.04
C TYR A 109 0.53 1.86 8.47
N PRO A 110 0.48 0.92 9.44
CA PRO A 110 0.05 1.21 10.82
C PRO A 110 0.89 2.29 11.51
N LYS A 111 2.19 2.32 11.23
CA LYS A 111 3.15 3.27 11.83
C LYS A 111 3.06 4.69 11.25
N GLU A 112 2.45 4.88 10.07
CA GLU A 112 2.28 6.21 9.48
C GLU A 112 1.12 6.98 10.13
N GLU A 113 1.26 8.29 10.25
CA GLU A 113 0.24 9.17 10.85
C GLU A 113 -1.01 9.31 9.97
N ASN A 114 -0.84 9.17 8.65
CA ASN A 114 -1.91 9.38 7.69
C ASN A 114 -2.16 8.11 6.87
N ILE A 115 -3.43 7.90 6.49
CA ILE A 115 -3.81 7.00 5.42
C ILE A 115 -3.92 7.87 4.16
N ARG A 116 -3.28 7.45 3.05
CA ARG A 116 -3.26 8.20 1.80
C ARG A 116 -3.87 7.40 0.67
N VAL A 117 -4.68 8.08 -0.14
CA VAL A 117 -5.27 7.51 -1.37
C VAL A 117 -4.97 8.48 -2.51
N THR A 118 -4.23 8.01 -3.53
CA THR A 118 -3.83 8.82 -4.68
C THR A 118 -4.48 8.29 -5.95
N LEU A 119 -5.13 9.15 -6.72
CA LEU A 119 -5.81 8.78 -7.94
C LEU A 119 -4.98 9.12 -9.19
N PHE A 120 -4.65 8.09 -10.00
CA PHE A 120 -3.93 8.25 -11.28
C PHE A 120 -4.87 8.35 -12.48
N ARG A 121 -5.89 7.48 -12.53
CA ARG A 121 -6.85 7.41 -13.66
C ARG A 121 -8.19 6.88 -13.19
N GLY A 122 -9.28 7.42 -13.71
CA GLY A 122 -10.66 7.02 -13.39
C GLY A 122 -11.30 7.91 -12.35
N SER A 123 -12.03 7.33 -11.41
CA SER A 123 -12.67 8.03 -10.29
C SER A 123 -12.65 7.19 -9.03
N VAL A 124 -12.50 7.84 -7.90
CA VAL A 124 -12.54 7.24 -6.56
C VAL A 124 -13.64 7.89 -5.75
N SER A 125 -14.50 7.07 -5.15
CA SER A 125 -15.34 7.46 -4.01
C SER A 125 -14.71 6.85 -2.75
N LEU A 126 -14.50 7.65 -1.72
CA LEU A 126 -13.92 7.19 -0.45
C LEU A 126 -14.76 7.62 0.74
N GLU A 127 -14.86 6.73 1.71
CA GLU A 127 -15.38 7.01 3.04
C GLU A 127 -14.19 7.06 4.00
N ALA A 128 -13.99 8.19 4.68
CA ALA A 128 -12.86 8.42 5.56
C ALA A 128 -13.23 9.35 6.70
N GLY A 129 -12.96 8.95 7.96
CA GLY A 129 -13.29 9.76 9.14
C GLY A 129 -14.77 10.13 9.26
N GLY A 130 -15.69 9.25 8.80
CA GLY A 130 -17.14 9.47 8.79
C GLY A 130 -17.63 10.46 7.72
N LYS A 131 -16.79 10.80 6.74
CA LYS A 131 -17.10 11.69 5.61
C LYS A 131 -16.96 10.95 4.29
N GLU A 132 -17.82 11.27 3.33
CA GLU A 132 -17.65 10.86 1.94
C GLU A 132 -16.86 11.93 1.17
N ALA A 133 -15.98 11.49 0.28
CA ALA A 133 -15.23 12.35 -0.61
C ALA A 133 -15.00 11.69 -1.97
N TYR A 134 -14.72 12.51 -2.98
CA TYR A 134 -14.42 12.07 -4.33
C TYR A 134 -13.06 12.61 -4.74
N LEU A 135 -12.26 11.78 -5.45
CA LEU A 135 -10.98 12.21 -6.02
C LEU A 135 -11.08 12.27 -7.54
N TYR A 136 -10.38 13.26 -8.08
CA TYR A 136 -10.08 13.39 -9.50
C TYR A 136 -8.64 12.98 -9.80
N PRO A 137 -8.33 12.58 -11.04
CA PRO A 137 -6.96 12.25 -11.42
C PRO A 137 -5.98 13.38 -11.09
N GLY A 138 -4.88 13.04 -10.43
CA GLY A 138 -3.88 14.00 -9.95
C GLY A 138 -4.07 14.45 -8.49
N GLU A 139 -5.08 13.93 -7.81
CA GLU A 139 -5.33 14.26 -6.40
C GLU A 139 -4.92 13.14 -5.46
N ILE A 140 -4.58 13.54 -4.23
CA ILE A 140 -4.32 12.70 -3.07
C ILE A 140 -5.21 13.12 -1.92
N ALA A 141 -5.92 12.16 -1.32
CA ALA A 141 -6.60 12.30 -0.06
C ALA A 141 -5.71 11.78 1.06
N ALA A 142 -5.55 12.53 2.13
CA ALA A 142 -4.82 12.17 3.33
C ALA A 142 -5.74 12.28 4.55
N LEU A 143 -6.05 11.13 5.19
CA LEU A 143 -6.76 11.06 6.46
C LEU A 143 -5.76 10.96 7.60
N ASN A 144 -5.73 11.95 8.47
CA ASN A 144 -4.96 11.86 9.72
C ASN A 144 -5.65 10.89 10.69
N LYS A 145 -4.91 9.86 11.15
CA LYS A 145 -5.46 8.80 12.02
C LYS A 145 -5.82 9.28 13.41
N ARG A 146 -5.20 10.37 13.91
CA ARG A 146 -5.40 10.86 15.26
C ARG A 146 -6.65 11.75 15.36
N ASP A 147 -6.74 12.79 14.53
CA ASP A 147 -7.80 13.79 14.59
C ASP A 147 -8.90 13.61 13.54
N LYS A 148 -8.76 12.60 12.66
CA LYS A 148 -9.71 12.26 11.59
C LYS A 148 -9.91 13.39 10.57
N THR A 149 -8.94 14.29 10.46
CA THR A 149 -8.97 15.35 9.44
C THR A 149 -8.64 14.77 8.08
N LEU A 150 -9.53 14.97 7.11
CA LEU A 150 -9.36 14.59 5.72
C LEU A 150 -8.96 15.81 4.89
N ASN A 151 -7.80 15.75 4.25
CA ASN A 151 -7.29 16.78 3.35
C ASN A 151 -7.14 16.21 1.94
N ILE A 152 -7.55 16.98 0.92
CA ILE A 152 -7.38 16.62 -0.49
C ILE A 152 -6.50 17.70 -1.13
N THR A 153 -5.43 17.29 -1.79
CA THR A 153 -4.45 18.16 -2.45
C THR A 153 -3.97 17.54 -3.76
N SER A 154 -3.22 18.30 -4.55
CA SER A 154 -2.52 17.76 -5.72
C SER A 154 -1.41 16.81 -5.30
N ALA A 155 -1.26 15.69 -6.01
CA ALA A 155 -0.27 14.66 -5.73
C ALA A 155 0.95 14.78 -6.65
N ASP A 156 2.13 14.43 -6.12
CA ASP A 156 3.29 14.09 -6.94
C ASP A 156 3.11 12.66 -7.48
N MET A 157 2.55 12.55 -8.68
CA MET A 157 2.22 11.27 -9.31
C MET A 157 3.42 10.32 -9.43
N PHE A 158 4.61 10.86 -9.71
CA PHE A 158 5.81 10.05 -9.81
C PHE A 158 6.20 9.49 -8.44
N TYR A 159 6.22 10.31 -7.38
CA TYR A 159 6.52 9.88 -6.02
C TYR A 159 5.52 8.85 -5.49
N GLU A 160 4.25 8.93 -5.90
CA GLU A 160 3.22 7.99 -5.42
C GLU A 160 3.22 6.64 -6.12
N SER A 161 3.89 6.49 -7.28
CA SER A 161 3.87 5.25 -8.08
C SER A 161 5.24 4.67 -8.46
N PHE A 162 6.34 5.42 -8.26
CA PHE A 162 7.67 5.02 -8.75
C PHE A 162 8.09 3.63 -8.25
N TRP A 163 7.73 3.29 -7.02
CA TRP A 163 8.09 2.03 -6.38
C TRP A 163 7.45 0.79 -7.06
N ALA A 164 6.35 0.97 -7.78
CA ALA A 164 5.71 -0.09 -8.57
C ALA A 164 6.34 -0.26 -9.97
N SER A 165 7.41 0.50 -10.28
CA SER A 165 8.12 0.43 -11.54
C SER A 165 9.23 -0.62 -11.49
N GLU A 166 9.52 -1.28 -12.62
CA GLU A 166 10.62 -2.27 -12.71
C GLU A 166 12.00 -1.65 -12.45
N SER A 167 12.16 -0.36 -12.70
CA SER A 167 13.39 0.37 -12.40
C SER A 167 13.13 1.87 -12.31
N VAL A 168 13.94 2.57 -11.53
CA VAL A 168 13.90 4.02 -11.37
C VAL A 168 15.28 4.61 -11.63
N ARG A 169 15.36 5.56 -12.59
CA ARG A 169 16.56 6.31 -12.88
C ARG A 169 16.55 7.66 -12.18
N PHE A 170 17.53 7.89 -11.35
CA PHE A 170 17.85 9.22 -10.84
C PHE A 170 18.91 9.86 -11.75
N GLU A 171 18.71 11.10 -12.12
CA GLU A 171 19.63 11.85 -12.98
C GLU A 171 19.88 13.22 -12.37
N ALA A 172 21.14 13.48 -12.00
CA ALA A 172 21.60 14.71 -11.35
C ALA A 172 20.74 15.13 -10.13
N LYS A 173 20.33 14.15 -9.28
CA LYS A 173 19.51 14.42 -8.09
C LYS A 173 20.35 14.52 -6.83
N SER A 174 19.95 15.41 -5.91
CA SER A 174 20.61 15.56 -4.61
C SER A 174 20.39 14.34 -3.71
N LEU A 175 21.26 14.17 -2.71
CA LEU A 175 21.12 13.09 -1.71
C LEU A 175 19.74 13.11 -1.06
N ARG A 176 19.29 14.26 -0.53
CA ARG A 176 17.99 14.40 0.15
C ARG A 176 16.80 14.12 -0.76
N TYR A 177 16.92 14.45 -2.05
CA TYR A 177 15.89 14.06 -3.01
C TYR A 177 15.79 12.53 -3.11
N ILE A 178 16.93 11.85 -3.26
CA ILE A 178 16.98 10.40 -3.45
C ILE A 178 16.53 9.66 -2.18
N THR A 179 16.99 10.08 -0.99
CA THR A 179 16.66 9.39 0.26
C THR A 179 15.16 9.32 0.53
N ARG A 180 14.35 10.34 0.15
CA ARG A 180 12.88 10.29 0.22
C ARG A 180 12.30 9.11 -0.58
N TYR A 181 12.91 8.77 -1.72
CA TYR A 181 12.48 7.64 -2.53
C TYR A 181 12.95 6.32 -1.94
N LEU A 182 14.17 6.26 -1.41
CA LEU A 182 14.70 5.08 -0.74
C LEU A 182 13.90 4.72 0.52
N GLU A 183 13.53 5.72 1.33
CA GLU A 183 12.65 5.52 2.49
C GLU A 183 11.35 4.84 2.11
N LYS A 184 10.69 5.33 1.06
CA LYS A 184 9.44 4.75 0.56
C LYS A 184 9.64 3.37 -0.09
N TRP A 185 10.73 3.19 -0.85
CA TRP A 185 11.00 1.93 -1.56
C TRP A 185 11.30 0.78 -0.60
N TYR A 186 12.12 1.05 0.42
CA TYR A 186 12.55 0.03 1.37
C TYR A 186 11.77 0.02 2.68
N ASN A 187 10.82 0.96 2.86
CA ASN A 187 10.05 1.17 4.09
C ASN A 187 10.97 1.35 5.32
N VAL A 188 11.95 2.21 5.20
CA VAL A 188 12.96 2.54 6.22
C VAL A 188 12.96 4.03 6.50
N LYS A 189 13.62 4.45 7.59
CA LYS A 189 13.90 5.86 7.88
C LYS A 189 15.37 6.16 7.58
N ILE A 190 15.64 7.27 6.86
CA ILE A 190 17.00 7.69 6.50
C ILE A 190 17.24 9.11 7.02
N GLU A 191 18.17 9.25 7.94
CA GLU A 191 18.63 10.53 8.45
C GLU A 191 19.89 10.98 7.70
N VAL A 192 19.84 12.17 7.12
CA VAL A 192 20.95 12.74 6.34
C VAL A 192 21.60 13.87 7.14
N ASP A 193 22.92 13.79 7.35
CA ASP A 193 23.69 14.86 7.96
C ASP A 193 23.43 16.21 7.27
N PRO A 194 23.02 17.24 8.01
CA PRO A 194 22.68 18.55 7.46
C PRO A 194 23.88 19.23 6.79
N THR A 195 25.10 18.85 7.08
CA THR A 195 26.33 19.41 6.49
C THR A 195 26.59 18.93 5.05
N ILE A 196 25.91 17.86 4.60
CA ILE A 196 26.05 17.37 3.22
C ILE A 196 25.35 18.37 2.27
N PRO A 197 26.11 18.96 1.32
CA PRO A 197 25.56 19.98 0.43
C PRO A 197 24.61 19.36 -0.62
N ASP A 198 23.49 20.03 -0.91
CA ASP A 198 22.54 19.61 -1.94
C ASP A 198 23.10 19.70 -3.37
N SER A 199 24.26 20.35 -3.55
CA SER A 199 24.98 20.40 -4.83
C SER A 199 25.64 19.08 -5.22
N GLN A 200 25.80 18.14 -4.28
CA GLN A 200 26.26 16.79 -4.59
C GLN A 200 25.19 16.05 -5.37
N ALA A 201 25.43 15.83 -6.64
CA ALA A 201 24.51 15.19 -7.56
C ALA A 201 24.83 13.71 -7.75
N TYR A 202 23.80 12.91 -7.86
CA TYR A 202 23.89 11.48 -8.11
C TYR A 202 23.14 11.12 -9.39
N THR A 203 23.76 10.23 -10.20
CA THR A 203 23.13 9.65 -11.39
C THR A 203 23.33 8.15 -11.35
N PHE A 204 22.26 7.40 -11.17
CA PHE A 204 22.22 5.94 -11.19
C PHE A 204 20.79 5.43 -11.39
N THR A 205 20.66 4.13 -11.62
CA THR A 205 19.37 3.45 -11.75
C THR A 205 19.24 2.43 -10.63
N ILE A 206 18.06 2.37 -9.99
CA ILE A 206 17.66 1.33 -9.06
C ILE A 206 16.74 0.36 -9.82
N LYS A 207 16.93 -0.92 -9.55
CA LYS A 207 16.05 -1.98 -10.05
C LYS A 207 15.63 -2.88 -8.89
N ASP A 208 16.42 -3.91 -8.59
CA ASP A 208 16.19 -4.92 -7.56
C ASP A 208 17.35 -5.02 -6.55
N GLU A 209 18.24 -4.00 -6.55
CA GLU A 209 19.34 -3.95 -5.60
C GLU A 209 18.84 -3.71 -4.17
N SER A 210 19.56 -4.29 -3.18
CA SER A 210 19.30 -3.98 -1.77
C SER A 210 19.68 -2.55 -1.40
N LEU A 211 19.08 -1.99 -0.34
CA LEU A 211 19.40 -0.66 0.16
C LEU A 211 20.90 -0.49 0.44
N GLU A 212 21.54 -1.51 1.03
CA GLU A 212 22.98 -1.49 1.30
C GLU A 212 23.82 -1.35 0.02
N VAL A 213 23.43 -2.05 -1.05
CA VAL A 213 24.09 -1.94 -2.37
C VAL A 213 23.94 -0.53 -2.93
N ILE A 214 22.77 0.06 -2.84
CA ILE A 214 22.51 1.44 -3.30
C ILE A 214 23.35 2.45 -2.51
N LEU A 215 23.35 2.37 -1.19
CA LEU A 215 24.15 3.26 -0.33
C LEU A 215 25.65 3.13 -0.61
N ARG A 216 26.12 1.91 -0.87
CA ARG A 216 27.51 1.65 -1.27
C ARG A 216 27.83 2.24 -2.66
N ILE A 217 26.90 2.21 -3.60
CA ILE A 217 27.07 2.89 -4.90
C ILE A 217 27.15 4.41 -4.67
N MET A 218 26.25 4.95 -3.85
CA MET A 218 26.22 6.39 -3.56
C MET A 218 27.48 6.87 -2.86
N SER A 219 28.06 6.08 -1.95
CA SER A 219 29.32 6.39 -1.25
C SER A 219 30.54 6.38 -2.19
N ARG A 220 30.45 5.73 -3.36
CA ARG A 220 31.50 5.77 -4.38
C ARG A 220 31.38 6.96 -5.33
N ILE A 221 30.18 7.54 -5.44
CA ILE A 221 29.91 8.71 -6.30
C ILE A 221 30.32 9.99 -5.56
N ASN A 222 29.95 10.11 -4.28
CA ASN A 222 30.28 11.26 -3.43
C ASN A 222 30.76 10.77 -2.04
N PRO A 223 31.56 11.55 -1.32
CA PRO A 223 32.15 11.16 -0.04
C PRO A 223 31.10 11.16 1.10
N ILE A 224 30.36 10.08 1.23
CA ILE A 224 29.43 9.81 2.32
C ILE A 224 29.78 8.49 2.99
N ALA A 225 29.50 8.39 4.31
CA ALA A 225 29.46 7.15 5.06
C ALA A 225 28.03 6.89 5.52
N TYR A 226 27.71 5.63 5.82
CA TYR A 226 26.39 5.26 6.32
C TYR A 226 26.50 4.16 7.36
N THR A 227 25.54 4.13 8.28
CA THR A 227 25.37 3.08 9.30
C THR A 227 23.91 2.69 9.37
N PHE A 228 23.65 1.42 9.73
CA PHE A 228 22.33 0.92 10.07
C PHE A 228 22.26 0.77 11.60
N ASP A 229 21.14 1.13 12.21
CA ASP A 229 20.84 0.80 13.60
C ASP A 229 19.99 -0.48 13.73
N GLU A 230 19.65 -0.84 14.98
CA GLU A 230 18.89 -2.07 15.28
C GLU A 230 17.43 -2.05 14.77
N ASP A 231 16.89 -0.87 14.46
CA ASP A 231 15.53 -0.65 13.97
C ASP A 231 15.46 -0.43 12.43
N ASP A 232 16.50 -0.84 11.70
CA ASP A 232 16.65 -0.61 10.25
C ASP A 232 16.66 0.88 9.85
N HIS A 233 16.94 1.81 10.79
CA HIS A 233 17.17 3.20 10.45
C HIS A 233 18.57 3.38 9.87
N VAL A 234 18.68 4.26 8.89
CA VAL A 234 19.95 4.57 8.24
C VAL A 234 20.39 5.98 8.61
N GLN A 235 21.63 6.13 9.03
CA GLN A 235 22.26 7.43 9.20
C GLN A 235 23.32 7.62 8.11
N ILE A 236 23.20 8.73 7.36
CA ILE A 236 24.16 9.10 6.32
C ILE A 236 24.95 10.30 6.80
N MET A 237 26.27 10.15 6.88
CA MET A 237 27.23 11.12 7.41
C MET A 237 28.12 11.68 6.30
N HIS A 238 28.54 12.92 6.46
CA HIS A 238 29.55 13.53 5.58
C HIS A 238 30.94 12.96 5.91
N VAL A 239 31.69 12.62 4.88
CA VAL A 239 33.11 12.24 5.01
C VAL A 239 33.95 13.33 4.36
N GLU A 240 34.77 14.02 5.16
CA GLU A 240 35.73 14.95 4.59
C GLU A 240 36.74 14.19 3.71
N PRO A 241 36.98 14.64 2.46
CA PRO A 241 38.01 14.03 1.64
C PRO A 241 39.36 14.15 2.37
N SER A 242 40.00 13.01 2.62
CA SER A 242 41.33 12.99 3.24
C SER A 242 42.26 13.89 2.41
N LYS A 243 42.76 14.97 2.99
CA LYS A 243 43.78 15.82 2.38
C LYS A 243 45.01 14.93 2.11
N LYS A 244 45.25 14.60 0.86
CA LYS A 244 46.49 14.05 0.37
C LYS A 244 47.54 15.15 0.23
#